data_0ad733c1eaccd00db91c68e168925094
#
_entry.id   0ad733c1eaccd00db91c68e168925094
#
_cell.length_a   1.000
_cell.length_b   1.000
_cell.length_c   1.000
_cell.angle_alpha   90.00
_cell.angle_beta   90.00
_cell.angle_gamma   90.00
#
_symmetry.space_group_name_H-M   'P 1'
#
loop_
_entity.id
_entity.type
_entity.pdbx_description
1 polymer ?
#
loop_
_entity_poly.entity_id
_entity_poly.type
_entity_poly.pdbx_seq_one_letter_code
_entity_poly.pdbx_strand_id
1 'polypeptide(L)'
;VFCPDYGIPQTRKRLVLLASRLGDISLLEKTHKPENYVTVRDVIGNLPAINAGETCESDPLHTARKLTALNMKRIKATPYGGGWKDWPEELILNCHKKGTGKTFGSVYGRMLWDEPSPTITTLCTGIGNGRFGHPEQDRALSLREAALLQTFPVDYRFFPDTETFSLRNVSRYIGNAVPPLLGEVIAESIKRHLKTYKEKLSGSYPSDVDKAKVTVGAIG
;
A
#
# COMPACT_ATOMS: atom_id res chain seq x y z
N VAL A 1 -10.79 -8.05 1.89
CA VAL A 1 -10.66 -6.71 1.26
C VAL A 1 -9.67 -6.79 0.12
N PHE A 2 -10.04 -6.27 -1.04
CA PHE A 2 -9.15 -6.02 -2.17
C PHE A 2 -8.78 -4.53 -2.17
N CYS A 3 -7.51 -4.24 -2.00
CA CYS A 3 -7.03 -2.88 -1.73
C CYS A 3 -7.39 -1.85 -2.82
N PRO A 4 -7.32 -2.15 -4.12
CA PRO A 4 -7.73 -1.21 -5.16
C PRO A 4 -9.17 -0.71 -5.05
N ASP A 5 -10.09 -1.51 -4.50
CA ASP A 5 -11.49 -1.10 -4.27
C ASP A 5 -11.62 0.11 -3.33
N TYR A 6 -10.56 0.48 -2.64
CA TYR A 6 -10.49 1.59 -1.68
C TYR A 6 -9.44 2.65 -2.05
N GLY A 7 -9.03 2.70 -3.33
CA GLY A 7 -8.07 3.69 -3.82
C GLY A 7 -6.62 3.42 -3.46
N ILE A 8 -6.30 2.21 -3.02
CA ILE A 8 -4.91 1.81 -2.73
C ILE A 8 -4.28 1.29 -4.02
N PRO A 9 -3.19 1.88 -4.53
CA PRO A 9 -2.59 1.59 -5.83
C PRO A 9 -1.82 0.26 -5.84
N GLN A 10 -2.42 -0.81 -5.30
CA GLN A 10 -1.73 -2.08 -5.07
C GLN A 10 -2.71 -3.26 -5.10
N THR A 11 -2.44 -4.28 -5.91
CA THR A 11 -3.24 -5.51 -6.04
C THR A 11 -3.09 -6.42 -4.81
N ARG A 12 -3.32 -5.87 -3.62
CA ARG A 12 -3.18 -6.55 -2.33
C ARG A 12 -4.53 -7.00 -1.80
N LYS A 13 -4.60 -8.26 -1.36
CA LYS A 13 -5.77 -8.78 -0.64
C LYS A 13 -5.46 -8.95 0.84
N ARG A 14 -6.38 -8.57 1.71
CA ARG A 14 -6.26 -8.73 3.17
C ARG A 14 -7.57 -9.20 3.77
N LEU A 15 -7.46 -10.07 4.75
CA LEU A 15 -8.57 -10.35 5.65
C LEU A 15 -8.66 -9.21 6.66
N VAL A 16 -9.86 -8.63 6.79
CA VAL A 16 -10.20 -7.67 7.84
C VAL A 16 -11.34 -8.27 8.64
N LEU A 17 -11.13 -8.44 9.93
CA LEU A 17 -12.15 -8.88 10.87
C LEU A 17 -12.58 -7.69 11.73
N LEU A 18 -13.85 -7.34 11.66
CA LEU A 18 -14.47 -6.36 12.55
C LEU A 18 -15.43 -7.10 13.49
N ALA A 19 -15.37 -6.79 14.76
CA ALA A 19 -16.27 -7.33 15.76
C ALA A 19 -16.69 -6.22 16.73
N SER A 20 -17.96 -6.19 17.11
CA SER A 20 -18.51 -5.20 18.02
C SER A 20 -19.54 -5.82 18.96
N ARG A 21 -19.54 -5.37 20.22
CA ARG A 21 -20.59 -5.69 21.19
C ARG A 21 -21.80 -4.75 21.07
N LEU A 22 -21.73 -3.75 20.19
CA LEU A 22 -22.74 -2.69 20.02
C LEU A 22 -23.65 -2.95 18.81
N GLY A 23 -23.62 -4.18 18.26
CA GLY A 23 -24.39 -4.59 17.10
C GLY A 23 -23.53 -4.81 15.86
N ASP A 24 -24.18 -4.96 14.70
CA ASP A 24 -23.52 -5.28 13.45
C ASP A 24 -22.61 -4.14 13.00
N ILE A 25 -21.37 -4.50 12.63
CA ILE A 25 -20.36 -3.59 12.08
C ILE A 25 -19.89 -4.09 10.71
N SER A 26 -19.79 -3.18 9.76
CA SER A 26 -19.29 -3.46 8.41
C SER A 26 -18.26 -2.43 7.99
N LEU A 27 -17.41 -2.80 7.03
CA LEU A 27 -16.54 -1.84 6.36
C LEU A 27 -17.36 -0.81 5.58
N LEU A 28 -16.76 0.34 5.32
CA LEU A 28 -17.28 1.33 4.37
C LEU A 28 -17.49 0.68 3.00
N GLU A 29 -18.38 1.27 2.22
CA GLU A 29 -18.59 0.95 0.82
C GLU A 29 -17.28 1.12 0.02
N LYS A 30 -17.14 0.30 -1.03
CA LYS A 30 -16.04 0.45 -1.98
C LYS A 30 -16.11 1.81 -2.69
N THR A 31 -15.00 2.51 -2.78
CA THR A 31 -14.91 3.83 -3.40
C THR A 31 -14.46 3.79 -4.86
N HIS A 32 -13.82 2.69 -5.26
CA HIS A 32 -13.25 2.50 -6.60
C HIS A 32 -13.72 1.20 -7.25
N LYS A 33 -13.67 1.21 -8.58
CA LYS A 33 -13.96 0.06 -9.45
C LYS A 33 -12.80 -0.15 -10.42
N PRO A 34 -12.72 -1.27 -11.15
CA PRO A 34 -11.61 -1.53 -12.08
C PRO A 34 -11.31 -0.39 -13.05
N GLU A 35 -12.33 0.34 -13.49
CA GLU A 35 -12.21 1.42 -14.46
C GLU A 35 -11.53 2.69 -13.91
N ASN A 36 -11.47 2.83 -12.58
CA ASN A 36 -10.91 4.00 -11.91
C ASN A 36 -9.96 3.65 -10.76
N TYR A 37 -9.33 2.49 -10.80
CA TYR A 37 -8.29 2.15 -9.82
C TYR A 37 -7.11 3.10 -9.95
N VAL A 38 -6.57 3.50 -8.80
CA VAL A 38 -5.35 4.30 -8.74
C VAL A 38 -4.18 3.47 -9.27
N THR A 39 -3.44 4.03 -10.22
CA THR A 39 -2.39 3.34 -10.95
C THR A 39 -0.99 3.68 -10.42
N VAL A 40 0.02 2.95 -10.89
CA VAL A 40 1.43 3.27 -10.61
C VAL A 40 1.76 4.68 -11.11
N ARG A 41 1.27 5.07 -12.29
CA ARG A 41 1.49 6.39 -12.89
C ARG A 41 0.97 7.52 -12.01
N ASP A 42 -0.23 7.37 -11.47
CA ASP A 42 -0.87 8.40 -10.63
C ASP A 42 -0.03 8.70 -9.38
N VAL A 43 0.72 7.72 -8.89
CA VAL A 43 1.41 7.80 -7.60
C VAL A 43 2.88 8.17 -7.74
N ILE A 44 3.59 7.58 -8.70
CA ILE A 44 5.05 7.75 -8.82
C ILE A 44 5.49 8.36 -10.15
N GLY A 45 4.57 8.62 -11.08
CA GLY A 45 4.90 9.11 -12.42
C GLY A 45 5.58 10.49 -12.46
N ASN A 46 5.40 11.30 -11.41
CA ASN A 46 5.97 12.66 -11.32
C ASN A 46 7.25 12.73 -10.45
N LEU A 47 7.75 11.59 -9.95
CA LEU A 47 8.98 11.59 -9.17
C LEU A 47 10.21 11.82 -10.07
N PRO A 48 11.26 12.48 -9.57
CA PRO A 48 12.51 12.65 -10.31
C PRO A 48 13.08 11.31 -10.78
N ALA A 49 13.66 11.29 -11.99
CA ALA A 49 14.38 10.12 -12.46
C ALA A 49 15.67 9.93 -11.67
N ILE A 50 15.97 8.69 -11.27
CA ILE A 50 17.22 8.31 -10.62
C ILE A 50 17.77 7.02 -11.24
N ASN A 51 19.07 6.79 -11.15
CA ASN A 51 19.71 5.56 -11.59
C ASN A 51 19.75 4.47 -10.50
N ALA A 52 20.04 3.23 -10.87
CA ALA A 52 20.30 2.17 -9.90
C ALA A 52 21.53 2.50 -9.03
N GLY A 53 21.32 2.56 -7.72
CA GLY A 53 22.35 2.96 -6.73
C GLY A 53 22.38 4.44 -6.43
N GLU A 54 21.51 5.23 -7.02
CA GLU A 54 21.42 6.68 -6.82
C GLU A 54 20.39 7.03 -5.75
N THR A 55 20.61 8.18 -5.13
CA THR A 55 19.71 8.85 -4.18
C THR A 55 19.38 10.23 -4.72
N CYS A 56 18.10 10.60 -4.70
CA CYS A 56 17.67 11.94 -5.07
C CYS A 56 18.14 12.95 -4.00
N GLU A 57 18.75 14.07 -4.40
CA GLU A 57 19.28 15.08 -3.48
C GLU A 57 18.18 15.71 -2.60
N SER A 58 17.01 15.94 -3.17
CA SER A 58 15.89 16.58 -2.47
C SER A 58 15.06 15.61 -1.60
N ASP A 59 15.25 14.29 -1.76
CA ASP A 59 14.52 13.27 -1.01
C ASP A 59 15.39 12.04 -0.75
N PRO A 60 16.03 11.94 0.41
CA PRO A 60 16.88 10.79 0.77
C PRO A 60 16.17 9.44 0.73
N LEU A 61 14.85 9.41 0.93
CA LEU A 61 14.07 8.17 0.81
C LEU A 61 13.93 7.73 -0.67
N HIS A 62 14.03 8.67 -1.62
CA HIS A 62 14.04 8.34 -3.05
C HIS A 62 15.41 7.79 -3.47
N THR A 63 15.74 6.65 -2.89
CA THR A 63 16.99 5.89 -3.08
C THR A 63 16.70 4.55 -3.72
N ALA A 64 17.39 4.24 -4.81
CA ALA A 64 17.32 2.96 -5.50
C ALA A 64 18.52 2.08 -5.14
N ARG A 65 18.27 0.78 -5.01
CA ARG A 65 19.34 -0.20 -4.77
C ARG A 65 20.28 -0.28 -5.97
N LYS A 66 21.60 -0.34 -5.71
CA LYS A 66 22.60 -0.65 -6.71
C LYS A 66 22.39 -2.07 -7.26
N LEU A 67 22.45 -2.23 -8.56
CA LEU A 67 22.38 -3.51 -9.24
C LEU A 67 23.77 -4.05 -9.55
N THR A 68 23.92 -5.38 -9.53
CA THR A 68 25.11 -6.04 -10.08
C THR A 68 25.15 -5.87 -11.61
N ALA A 69 26.31 -5.99 -12.23
CA ALA A 69 26.44 -5.92 -13.70
C ALA A 69 25.50 -6.89 -14.43
N LEU A 70 25.32 -8.10 -13.89
CA LEU A 70 24.41 -9.09 -14.46
C LEU A 70 22.93 -8.66 -14.31
N ASN A 71 22.55 -8.15 -13.15
CA ASN A 71 21.18 -7.68 -12.94
C ASN A 71 20.88 -6.41 -13.73
N MET A 72 21.87 -5.57 -13.99
CA MET A 72 21.75 -4.44 -14.91
C MET A 72 21.50 -4.93 -16.36
N LYS A 73 22.20 -5.94 -16.83
CA LYS A 73 21.92 -6.55 -18.15
C LYS A 73 20.50 -7.12 -18.21
N ARG A 74 20.05 -7.78 -17.14
CA ARG A 74 18.72 -8.37 -17.04
C ARG A 74 17.62 -7.32 -17.11
N ILE A 75 17.70 -6.25 -16.29
CA ILE A 75 16.67 -5.22 -16.31
C ILE A 75 16.62 -4.48 -17.65
N LYS A 76 17.77 -4.23 -18.30
CA LYS A 76 17.81 -3.64 -19.65
C LYS A 76 17.19 -4.54 -20.70
N ALA A 77 17.31 -5.86 -20.56
CA ALA A 77 16.69 -6.84 -21.45
C ALA A 77 15.19 -7.07 -21.14
N THR A 78 14.68 -6.54 -20.04
CA THR A 78 13.28 -6.69 -19.64
C THR A 78 12.43 -5.59 -20.29
N PRO A 79 11.49 -5.91 -21.20
CA PRO A 79 10.64 -4.92 -21.84
C PRO A 79 9.63 -4.34 -20.84
N TYR A 80 8.96 -3.27 -21.22
CA TYR A 80 7.84 -2.67 -20.47
C TYR A 80 6.77 -3.73 -20.16
N GLY A 81 6.38 -3.88 -18.91
CA GLY A 81 5.43 -4.89 -18.47
C GLY A 81 5.90 -6.34 -18.59
N GLY A 82 7.08 -6.58 -19.15
CA GLY A 82 7.67 -7.91 -19.35
C GLY A 82 8.37 -8.46 -18.12
N GLY A 83 9.13 -9.54 -18.31
CA GLY A 83 9.86 -10.22 -17.25
C GLY A 83 10.96 -11.13 -17.78
N TRP A 84 11.46 -12.03 -16.95
CA TRP A 84 12.56 -12.93 -17.30
C TRP A 84 12.25 -13.89 -18.47
N LYS A 85 10.99 -14.11 -18.80
CA LYS A 85 10.58 -14.95 -19.93
C LYS A 85 10.89 -14.32 -21.29
N ASP A 86 11.07 -13.00 -21.30
CA ASP A 86 11.38 -12.22 -22.51
C ASP A 86 12.90 -12.07 -22.73
N TRP A 87 13.74 -12.66 -21.85
CA TRP A 87 15.18 -12.53 -21.93
C TRP A 87 15.82 -13.48 -22.93
N PRO A 88 16.96 -13.08 -23.50
CA PRO A 88 17.86 -14.00 -24.17
C PRO A 88 18.28 -15.14 -23.21
N GLU A 89 18.53 -16.32 -23.78
CA GLU A 89 18.77 -17.55 -22.99
C GLU A 89 19.94 -17.44 -22.00
N GLU A 90 20.98 -16.70 -22.34
CA GLU A 90 22.16 -16.47 -21.51
C GLU A 90 21.89 -15.67 -20.24
N LEU A 91 20.79 -14.89 -20.19
CA LEU A 91 20.39 -14.13 -19.01
C LEU A 91 19.43 -14.90 -18.10
N ILE A 92 18.85 -16.00 -18.59
CA ILE A 92 17.89 -16.81 -17.83
C ILE A 92 18.64 -17.58 -16.73
N LEU A 93 18.11 -17.50 -15.50
CA LEU A 93 18.68 -18.23 -14.37
C LEU A 93 18.48 -19.74 -14.53
N ASN A 94 19.45 -20.52 -14.08
CA ASN A 94 19.37 -22.00 -14.12
C ASN A 94 18.13 -22.54 -13.37
N CYS A 95 17.69 -21.89 -12.29
CA CYS A 95 16.48 -22.28 -11.59
C CYS A 95 15.22 -22.09 -12.44
N HIS A 96 15.17 -21.10 -13.33
CA HIS A 96 14.02 -20.84 -14.21
C HIS A 96 14.00 -21.76 -15.43
N LYS A 97 15.13 -22.38 -15.79
CA LYS A 97 15.20 -23.40 -16.84
C LYS A 97 14.59 -24.74 -16.39
N LYS A 98 14.50 -24.98 -15.07
CA LYS A 98 13.86 -26.15 -14.48
C LYS A 98 12.33 -26.01 -14.47
N GLY A 99 11.60 -27.13 -14.59
CA GLY A 99 10.12 -27.14 -14.62
C GLY A 99 9.47 -26.40 -13.47
N THR A 100 9.99 -26.56 -12.23
CA THR A 100 9.50 -25.89 -11.02
C THR A 100 9.73 -24.37 -11.02
N GLY A 101 10.79 -23.88 -11.66
CA GLY A 101 11.11 -22.45 -11.72
C GLY A 101 10.25 -21.67 -12.72
N LYS A 102 9.65 -22.34 -13.69
CA LYS A 102 8.80 -21.71 -14.72
C LYS A 102 7.52 -21.10 -14.17
N THR A 103 7.08 -21.51 -12.98
CA THR A 103 5.85 -21.00 -12.32
C THR A 103 6.03 -19.60 -11.72
N PHE A 104 7.25 -19.16 -11.44
CA PHE A 104 7.54 -17.83 -10.85
C PHE A 104 7.66 -16.75 -11.93
N GLY A 105 6.56 -16.46 -12.64
CA GLY A 105 6.55 -15.53 -13.76
C GLY A 105 6.66 -14.04 -13.38
N SER A 106 6.42 -13.68 -12.11
CA SER A 106 6.41 -12.29 -11.66
C SER A 106 7.79 -11.73 -11.28
N VAL A 107 8.76 -12.58 -10.94
CA VAL A 107 10.11 -12.13 -10.57
C VAL A 107 10.82 -11.50 -11.77
N TYR A 108 11.69 -10.53 -11.50
CA TYR A 108 12.41 -9.75 -12.51
C TYR A 108 11.52 -8.99 -13.50
N GLY A 109 10.22 -8.80 -13.18
CA GLY A 109 9.31 -8.07 -14.07
C GLY A 109 9.37 -6.57 -13.85
N ARG A 110 9.10 -5.80 -14.91
CA ARG A 110 8.77 -4.38 -14.84
C ARG A 110 7.28 -4.21 -14.58
N MET A 111 6.94 -3.22 -13.77
CA MET A 111 5.55 -2.82 -13.57
C MET A 111 4.99 -2.17 -14.83
N LEU A 112 3.67 -2.07 -14.88
CA LEU A 112 2.93 -1.27 -15.84
C LEU A 112 2.56 0.07 -15.21
N TRP A 113 2.59 1.14 -16.02
CA TRP A 113 2.21 2.46 -15.56
C TRP A 113 0.72 2.56 -15.23
N ASP A 114 -0.11 1.98 -16.07
CA ASP A 114 -1.54 2.22 -16.09
C ASP A 114 -2.34 1.12 -15.37
N GLU A 115 -1.67 0.44 -14.44
CA GLU A 115 -2.26 -0.56 -13.54
C GLU A 115 -1.85 -0.30 -12.07
N PRO A 116 -2.63 -0.78 -11.10
CA PRO A 116 -2.18 -0.84 -9.70
C PRO A 116 -0.93 -1.72 -9.58
N SER A 117 -0.01 -1.35 -8.70
CA SER A 117 1.22 -2.10 -8.47
C SER A 117 0.95 -3.52 -7.97
N PRO A 118 1.88 -4.46 -8.14
CA PRO A 118 1.89 -5.70 -7.38
C PRO A 118 1.94 -5.44 -5.87
N THR A 119 1.60 -6.45 -5.08
CA THR A 119 1.72 -6.36 -3.61
C THR A 119 3.14 -5.98 -3.20
N ILE A 120 3.32 -4.83 -2.57
CA ILE A 120 4.60 -4.37 -2.03
C ILE A 120 5.00 -5.27 -0.86
N THR A 121 6.18 -5.87 -0.98
CA THR A 121 6.74 -6.82 0.00
C THR A 121 7.99 -6.25 0.67
N THR A 122 8.52 -6.94 1.66
CA THR A 122 9.74 -6.55 2.39
C THR A 122 11.00 -6.44 1.53
N LEU A 123 10.97 -6.98 0.31
CA LEU A 123 12.09 -6.99 -0.63
C LEU A 123 11.77 -6.23 -1.94
N CYS A 124 10.84 -5.30 -1.91
CA CYS A 124 10.35 -4.54 -3.06
C CYS A 124 11.43 -3.69 -3.77
N THR A 125 12.57 -3.44 -3.13
CA THR A 125 13.71 -2.74 -3.73
C THR A 125 14.66 -3.66 -4.54
N GLY A 126 14.26 -4.89 -4.81
CA GLY A 126 15.07 -5.86 -5.55
C GLY A 126 14.32 -6.47 -6.73
N ILE A 127 14.86 -6.36 -7.94
CA ILE A 127 14.21 -6.88 -9.17
C ILE A 127 13.95 -8.40 -9.14
N GLY A 128 14.75 -9.18 -8.42
CA GLY A 128 14.62 -10.63 -8.34
C GLY A 128 13.53 -11.14 -7.37
N ASN A 129 12.84 -10.25 -6.65
CA ASN A 129 11.93 -10.64 -5.58
C ASN A 129 10.44 -10.45 -5.93
N GLY A 130 10.15 -10.07 -7.16
CA GLY A 130 8.82 -9.81 -7.68
C GLY A 130 8.86 -8.93 -8.93
N ARG A 131 7.73 -8.44 -9.34
CA ARG A 131 7.60 -7.46 -10.43
C ARG A 131 7.86 -6.05 -9.89
N PHE A 132 9.08 -5.79 -9.42
CA PHE A 132 9.48 -4.52 -8.81
C PHE A 132 10.44 -3.69 -9.67
N GLY A 133 10.64 -4.07 -10.93
CA GLY A 133 11.31 -3.22 -11.91
C GLY A 133 10.49 -1.97 -12.18
N HIS A 134 11.13 -0.79 -12.14
CA HIS A 134 10.49 0.45 -12.55
C HIS A 134 9.97 0.33 -13.99
N PRO A 135 8.82 0.89 -14.34
CA PRO A 135 8.25 0.74 -15.69
C PRO A 135 9.21 1.12 -16.82
N GLU A 136 9.97 2.20 -16.65
CA GLU A 136 10.87 2.75 -17.69
C GLU A 136 12.35 2.74 -17.31
N GLN A 137 12.67 3.01 -16.04
CA GLN A 137 14.07 3.18 -15.60
C GLN A 137 14.71 1.81 -15.32
N ASP A 138 16.01 1.67 -15.59
CA ASP A 138 16.74 0.40 -15.45
C ASP A 138 17.14 0.12 -13.99
N ARG A 139 16.14 0.05 -13.11
CA ARG A 139 16.27 -0.18 -11.67
C ARG A 139 15.04 -0.85 -11.06
N ALA A 140 15.16 -1.28 -9.83
CA ALA A 140 13.99 -1.59 -9.00
C ALA A 140 13.35 -0.30 -8.43
N LEU A 141 12.21 -0.47 -7.75
CA LEU A 141 11.59 0.62 -6.99
C LEU A 141 12.58 1.23 -6.00
N SER A 142 12.53 2.54 -5.85
CA SER A 142 13.11 3.25 -4.71
C SER A 142 12.29 3.01 -3.43
N LEU A 143 12.83 3.38 -2.28
CA LEU A 143 12.06 3.31 -1.03
C LEU A 143 10.89 4.30 -1.03
N ARG A 144 11.06 5.51 -1.60
CA ARG A 144 9.99 6.50 -1.74
C ARG A 144 8.85 5.96 -2.58
N GLU A 145 9.14 5.41 -3.73
CA GLU A 145 8.13 4.80 -4.60
C GLU A 145 7.38 3.67 -3.90
N ALA A 146 8.10 2.78 -3.23
CA ALA A 146 7.49 1.70 -2.47
C ALA A 146 6.60 2.20 -1.33
N ALA A 147 7.00 3.27 -0.63
CA ALA A 147 6.23 3.89 0.45
C ALA A 147 4.93 4.52 -0.08
N LEU A 148 5.01 5.27 -1.18
CA LEU A 148 3.84 5.90 -1.80
C LEU A 148 2.86 4.86 -2.35
N LEU A 149 3.34 3.81 -3.01
CA LEU A 149 2.50 2.69 -3.47
C LEU A 149 1.86 1.91 -2.31
N GLN A 150 2.46 1.97 -1.12
CA GLN A 150 1.89 1.44 0.12
C GLN A 150 0.98 2.45 0.82
N THR A 151 0.77 3.64 0.23
CA THR A 151 -0.03 4.76 0.74
C THR A 151 0.50 5.44 2.00
N PHE A 152 1.80 5.36 2.27
CA PHE A 152 2.39 6.23 3.29
C PHE A 152 2.33 7.69 2.85
N PRO A 153 2.03 8.63 3.77
CA PRO A 153 2.14 10.06 3.49
C PRO A 153 3.54 10.43 3.00
N VAL A 154 3.64 11.45 2.14
CA VAL A 154 4.92 11.88 1.56
C VAL A 154 5.91 12.36 2.62
N ASP A 155 5.42 12.92 3.71
CA ASP A 155 6.18 13.43 4.86
C ASP A 155 6.40 12.39 5.96
N TYR A 156 5.97 11.13 5.76
CA TYR A 156 6.16 10.08 6.75
C TYR A 156 7.65 9.78 6.96
N ARG A 157 8.10 9.83 8.22
CA ARG A 157 9.48 9.60 8.60
C ARG A 157 9.70 8.17 9.08
N PHE A 158 10.51 7.41 8.36
CA PHE A 158 10.88 6.02 8.70
C PHE A 158 12.09 5.94 9.63
N PHE A 159 12.83 7.02 9.77
CA PHE A 159 14.06 7.12 10.57
C PHE A 159 14.29 8.59 10.98
N PRO A 160 15.04 8.85 12.07
CA PRO A 160 15.44 10.19 12.48
C PRO A 160 16.34 10.84 11.44
N ASP A 161 16.23 12.16 11.28
CA ASP A 161 17.02 12.93 10.29
C ASP A 161 18.54 12.89 10.56
N THR A 162 18.94 12.51 11.78
CA THR A 162 20.34 12.43 12.23
C THR A 162 21.00 11.08 12.01
N GLU A 163 20.27 10.08 11.54
CA GLU A 163 20.75 8.71 11.40
C GLU A 163 20.87 8.28 9.95
N THR A 164 21.91 7.50 9.64
CA THR A 164 21.98 6.75 8.38
C THR A 164 21.00 5.60 8.42
N PHE A 165 20.16 5.47 7.42
CA PHE A 165 19.17 4.39 7.36
C PHE A 165 19.68 3.19 6.55
N SER A 166 19.17 2.03 6.89
CA SER A 166 19.37 0.81 6.12
C SER A 166 18.25 0.63 5.10
N LEU A 167 18.57 0.62 3.80
CA LEU A 167 17.65 0.29 2.71
C LEU A 167 16.83 -0.99 3.01
N ARG A 168 17.49 -2.01 3.56
CA ARG A 168 16.85 -3.30 3.91
C ARG A 168 15.84 -3.13 5.03
N ASN A 169 16.16 -2.35 6.07
CA ASN A 169 15.25 -2.19 7.21
C ASN A 169 14.04 -1.37 6.82
N VAL A 170 14.23 -0.25 6.11
CA VAL A 170 13.12 0.59 5.65
C VAL A 170 12.22 -0.17 4.66
N SER A 171 12.80 -0.90 3.70
CA SER A 171 12.03 -1.75 2.78
C SER A 171 11.20 -2.80 3.56
N ARG A 172 11.74 -3.36 4.65
CA ARG A 172 11.03 -4.30 5.53
C ARG A 172 9.87 -3.61 6.27
N TYR A 173 10.06 -2.40 6.77
CA TYR A 173 8.99 -1.65 7.44
C TYR A 173 7.85 -1.35 6.47
N ILE A 174 8.17 -0.84 5.28
CA ILE A 174 7.19 -0.56 4.23
C ILE A 174 6.42 -1.82 3.85
N GLY A 175 7.09 -2.92 3.55
CA GLY A 175 6.46 -4.15 3.07
C GLY A 175 5.60 -4.87 4.11
N ASN A 176 5.96 -4.78 5.40
CA ASN A 176 5.20 -5.37 6.52
C ASN A 176 4.00 -4.52 6.93
N ALA A 177 3.98 -3.25 6.57
CA ALA A 177 2.91 -2.35 6.98
C ALA A 177 1.54 -2.77 6.41
N VAL A 178 0.51 -2.50 7.17
CA VAL A 178 -0.83 -2.34 6.62
C VAL A 178 -0.84 -1.02 5.86
N PRO A 179 -1.32 -0.97 4.61
CA PRO A 179 -1.43 0.32 3.92
C PRO A 179 -2.17 1.35 4.79
N PRO A 180 -1.59 2.53 5.07
CA PRO A 180 -2.22 3.56 5.88
C PRO A 180 -3.66 3.87 5.47
N LEU A 181 -3.93 3.99 4.19
CA LEU A 181 -5.29 4.22 3.68
C LEU A 181 -6.26 3.08 4.03
N LEU A 182 -5.80 1.83 4.10
CA LEU A 182 -6.65 0.73 4.60
C LEU A 182 -6.93 0.90 6.10
N GLY A 183 -5.96 1.38 6.86
CA GLY A 183 -6.13 1.74 8.28
C GLY A 183 -7.19 2.84 8.46
N GLU A 184 -7.18 3.85 7.60
CA GLU A 184 -8.19 4.93 7.60
C GLU A 184 -9.60 4.40 7.28
N VAL A 185 -9.74 3.53 6.27
CA VAL A 185 -11.02 2.88 5.94
C VAL A 185 -11.57 2.09 7.13
N ILE A 186 -10.71 1.35 7.83
CA ILE A 186 -11.09 0.59 9.03
C ILE A 186 -11.50 1.54 10.16
N ALA A 187 -10.71 2.57 10.42
CA ALA A 187 -10.98 3.54 11.48
C ALA A 187 -12.31 4.29 11.25
N GLU A 188 -12.55 4.71 10.01
CA GLU A 188 -13.79 5.42 9.66
C GLU A 188 -15.02 4.50 9.71
N SER A 189 -14.86 3.21 9.37
CA SER A 189 -15.91 2.20 9.56
C SER A 189 -16.30 2.07 11.04
N ILE A 190 -15.31 2.05 11.92
CA ILE A 190 -15.54 2.00 13.39
C ILE A 190 -16.21 3.28 13.87
N LYS A 191 -15.74 4.45 13.44
CA LYS A 191 -16.33 5.75 13.80
C LYS A 191 -17.80 5.83 13.37
N ARG A 192 -18.12 5.44 12.14
CA ARG A 192 -19.49 5.40 11.63
C ARG A 192 -20.37 4.49 12.48
N HIS A 193 -19.88 3.29 12.82
CA HIS A 193 -20.59 2.35 13.68
C HIS A 193 -20.88 2.95 15.06
N LEU A 194 -19.90 3.57 15.69
CA LEU A 194 -20.07 4.23 17.01
C LEU A 194 -21.05 5.40 16.96
N LYS A 195 -21.01 6.20 15.89
CA LYS A 195 -21.95 7.31 15.69
C LYS A 195 -23.38 6.80 15.58
N THR A 196 -23.62 5.81 14.73
CA THR A 196 -24.95 5.20 14.56
C THR A 196 -25.48 4.59 15.87
N TYR A 197 -24.61 3.97 16.67
CA TYR A 197 -24.99 3.43 17.96
C TYR A 197 -25.41 4.55 18.94
N LYS A 198 -24.66 5.64 19.03
CA LYS A 198 -25.01 6.79 19.87
C LYS A 198 -26.33 7.45 19.46
N GLU A 199 -26.57 7.58 18.16
CA GLU A 199 -27.82 8.13 17.62
C GLU A 199 -29.04 7.26 17.99
N LYS A 200 -28.90 5.93 17.92
CA LYS A 200 -29.94 4.98 18.37
C LYS A 200 -30.23 5.11 19.86
N LEU A 201 -29.21 5.31 20.70
CA LEU A 201 -29.38 5.50 22.13
C LEU A 201 -30.11 6.83 22.43
N SER A 202 -29.72 7.91 21.79
CA SER A 202 -30.32 9.23 21.99
C SER A 202 -31.75 9.33 21.46
N GLY A 203 -32.07 8.60 20.36
CA GLY A 203 -33.43 8.51 19.83
C GLY A 203 -34.33 7.55 20.61
N SER A 204 -33.78 6.71 21.50
CA SER A 204 -34.54 5.76 22.32
C SER A 204 -34.93 6.34 23.70
N TYR A 205 -34.54 7.57 24.04
CA TYR A 205 -35.06 8.29 25.20
C TYR A 205 -36.29 9.06 24.76
N PRO A 206 -37.53 8.72 25.24
CA PRO A 206 -38.67 9.57 25.05
C PRO A 206 -38.40 10.93 25.76
N SER A 207 -38.69 12.01 25.08
CA SER A 207 -38.64 13.38 25.63
C SER A 207 -39.72 13.65 26.66
N ASP A 208 -40.21 12.67 27.39
CA ASP A 208 -41.21 12.76 28.41
C ASP A 208 -40.65 12.51 29.81
N VAL A 209 -39.77 13.42 30.25
CA VAL A 209 -39.80 13.80 31.67
C VAL A 209 -40.51 15.16 31.73
N ASP A 210 -41.82 15.11 31.46
CA ASP A 210 -42.71 16.20 31.73
C ASP A 210 -42.72 16.47 33.25
N LYS A 211 -42.35 17.67 33.54
CA LYS A 211 -42.53 18.43 34.80
C LYS A 211 -43.54 17.82 35.77
N ALA A 212 -43.08 16.97 36.67
CA ALA A 212 -43.81 16.75 37.91
C ALA A 212 -43.82 18.05 38.69
N LYS A 213 -44.92 18.77 38.60
CA LYS A 213 -45.25 19.87 39.51
C LYS A 213 -45.30 19.33 40.93
N VAL A 214 -44.26 19.59 41.71
CA VAL A 214 -44.31 19.41 43.15
C VAL A 214 -45.18 20.54 43.71
N THR A 215 -46.46 20.25 43.98
CA THR A 215 -47.31 21.13 44.77
C THR A 215 -46.93 20.89 46.22
N VAL A 216 -46.22 21.85 46.83
CA VAL A 216 -46.03 21.91 48.29
C VAL A 216 -47.30 22.35 48.89
N GLY A 217 -48.08 21.45 49.49
CA GLY A 217 -49.21 21.76 50.32
C GLY A 217 -48.69 22.28 51.66
N ALA A 218 -49.02 23.57 51.97
CA ALA A 218 -48.86 24.13 53.29
C ALA A 218 -49.87 23.46 54.21
N ILE A 219 -49.38 22.86 55.31
CA ILE A 219 -50.22 22.46 56.43
C ILE A 219 -50.02 23.54 57.53
N GLY A 220 -51.16 24.16 57.94
CA GLY A 220 -51.26 25.12 59.02
C GLY A 220 -51.11 24.55 60.43
#